data_885a999c50ae13d52e6e682e0e9b1bb9
#
_entry.id   885a999c50ae13d52e6e682e0e9b1bb9
#
_cell.length_a   1.000
_cell.length_b   1.000
_cell.length_c   1.000
_cell.angle_alpha   90.00
_cell.angle_beta   90.00
_cell.angle_gamma   90.00
#
_symmetry.space_group_name_H-M   'P 1'
#
loop_
_entity.id
_entity.type
_entity.pdbx_description
1 polymer ?
#
loop_
_entity_poly.entity_id
_entity_poly.type
_entity_poly.pdbx_seq_one_letter_code
_entity_poly.pdbx_strand_id
1 'polypeptide(L)'
;EPFMMPKQWKLLERLIDEGVSKNIHVSYNTNCSLYEDRFNEIWKEFKIVTLGMSVDAVGDKNKWIRKPINTWESINKNINSLVHAEGLDHINLTCTIQWINLPFMEEYYDWALPIIQQKEHSTINQNFLTFPGYLSVNAAPKEWKQKVHEQFKQSRHAKHILTPTMVSYLEADEESELLYNQGKMFCDTVSKERDHWREVFDYVY
;
A
#
# COMPACT_ATOMS: atom_id res chain seq x y z
N GLU A 1 3.24 13.28 5.24
CA GLU A 1 2.55 13.38 3.95
C GLU A 1 3.13 14.55 3.16
N PRO A 2 3.83 14.31 2.01
CA PRO A 2 4.53 15.35 1.27
C PRO A 2 3.59 16.43 0.73
N PHE A 3 2.40 16.06 0.31
CA PHE A 3 1.44 17.01 -0.28
C PHE A 3 0.92 18.05 0.72
N MET A 4 1.02 17.79 2.01
CA MET A 4 0.67 18.72 3.08
C MET A 4 1.81 19.68 3.47
N MET A 5 2.98 19.60 2.81
CA MET A 5 4.15 20.39 3.17
C MET A 5 4.30 21.64 2.29
N PRO A 6 3.96 22.86 2.77
CA PRO A 6 4.02 24.08 1.96
C PRO A 6 5.42 24.39 1.42
N LYS A 7 6.47 24.02 2.17
CA LYS A 7 7.86 24.27 1.73
C LYS A 7 8.23 23.49 0.47
N GLN A 8 7.64 22.31 0.30
CA GLN A 8 7.88 21.49 -0.88
C GLN A 8 7.31 22.16 -2.12
N TRP A 9 6.11 22.66 -2.07
CA TRP A 9 5.48 23.35 -3.20
C TRP A 9 6.27 24.58 -3.61
N LYS A 10 6.72 25.38 -2.64
CA LYS A 10 7.61 26.53 -2.91
C LYS A 10 8.94 26.12 -3.56
N LEU A 11 9.48 24.95 -3.20
CA LEU A 11 10.69 24.44 -3.85
C LEU A 11 10.41 24.10 -5.31
N LEU A 12 9.31 23.39 -5.61
CA LEU A 12 8.95 23.02 -6.98
C LEU A 12 8.70 24.25 -7.85
N GLU A 13 7.94 25.22 -7.36
CA GLU A 13 7.69 26.49 -8.03
C GLU A 13 9.02 27.22 -8.35
N ARG A 14 9.93 27.28 -7.38
CA ARG A 14 11.24 27.87 -7.60
C ARG A 14 12.06 27.14 -8.69
N LEU A 15 12.03 25.80 -8.71
CA LEU A 15 12.73 25.03 -9.75
C LEU A 15 12.15 25.26 -11.15
N ILE A 16 10.84 25.54 -11.24
CA ILE A 16 10.16 25.92 -12.47
C ILE A 16 10.63 27.33 -12.88
N ASP A 17 10.61 28.31 -11.98
CA ASP A 17 11.04 29.70 -12.23
C ASP A 17 12.51 29.79 -12.66
N GLU A 18 13.38 28.94 -12.09
CA GLU A 18 14.80 28.83 -12.46
C GLU A 18 15.02 28.10 -13.81
N GLY A 19 13.95 27.55 -14.43
CA GLY A 19 14.01 26.87 -15.73
C GLY A 19 14.71 25.50 -15.72
N VAL A 20 14.90 24.88 -14.54
CA VAL A 20 15.63 23.60 -14.40
C VAL A 20 14.72 22.40 -14.29
N SER A 21 13.41 22.60 -14.04
CA SER A 21 12.42 21.56 -13.78
C SER A 21 12.34 20.47 -14.87
N LYS A 22 12.50 20.85 -16.14
CA LYS A 22 12.49 19.92 -17.29
C LYS A 22 13.63 18.89 -17.29
N ASN A 23 14.61 19.04 -16.40
CA ASN A 23 15.70 18.08 -16.22
C ASN A 23 15.55 17.24 -14.96
N ILE A 24 14.51 17.50 -14.17
CA ILE A 24 14.33 16.90 -12.84
C ILE A 24 13.28 15.79 -12.90
N HIS A 25 13.61 14.64 -12.31
CA HIS A 25 12.68 13.57 -11.97
C HIS A 25 12.23 13.77 -10.52
N VAL A 26 10.92 13.90 -10.32
CA VAL A 26 10.30 14.03 -9.01
C VAL A 26 9.66 12.71 -8.61
N SER A 27 9.95 12.28 -7.39
CA SER A 27 9.34 11.05 -6.83
C SER A 27 8.79 11.30 -5.44
N TYR A 28 7.58 10.84 -5.18
CA TYR A 28 6.89 10.96 -3.90
C TYR A 28 6.41 9.61 -3.39
N ASN A 29 6.36 9.48 -2.05
CA ASN A 29 5.55 8.48 -1.39
C ASN A 29 4.41 9.19 -0.66
N THR A 30 3.18 8.79 -0.95
CA THR A 30 1.97 9.39 -0.39
C THR A 30 1.03 8.32 0.19
N ASN A 31 0.30 8.70 1.23
CA ASN A 31 -0.83 7.91 1.75
C ASN A 31 -2.16 8.22 1.04
N CYS A 32 -2.10 9.04 -0.03
CA CYS A 32 -3.25 9.44 -0.85
C CYS A 32 -4.34 10.21 -0.08
N SER A 33 -4.01 10.82 1.05
CA SER A 33 -4.99 11.56 1.84
C SER A 33 -5.39 12.91 1.23
N LEU A 34 -4.62 13.40 0.26
CA LEU A 34 -4.83 14.69 -0.39
C LEU A 34 -4.68 14.59 -1.90
N TYR A 35 -5.59 15.26 -2.61
CA TYR A 35 -5.46 15.64 -4.02
C TYR A 35 -5.86 17.10 -4.18
N GLU A 36 -5.13 17.85 -5.00
CA GLU A 36 -5.42 19.24 -5.37
C GLU A 36 -5.15 19.44 -6.87
N ASP A 37 -5.98 20.21 -7.57
CA ASP A 37 -5.83 20.45 -9.01
C ASP A 37 -4.51 21.14 -9.38
N ARG A 38 -3.91 21.87 -8.44
CA ARG A 38 -2.58 22.48 -8.65
C ARG A 38 -1.48 21.48 -8.95
N PHE A 39 -1.66 20.19 -8.61
CA PHE A 39 -0.67 19.15 -8.92
C PHE A 39 -0.49 19.03 -10.42
N ASN A 40 -1.56 19.11 -11.20
CA ASN A 40 -1.52 19.07 -12.65
C ASN A 40 -0.67 20.23 -13.21
N GLU A 41 -0.82 21.44 -12.65
CA GLU A 41 -0.09 22.62 -13.11
C GLU A 41 1.41 22.54 -12.82
N ILE A 42 1.77 21.95 -11.71
CA ILE A 42 3.17 21.84 -11.27
C ILE A 42 3.85 20.63 -11.93
N TRP A 43 3.22 19.46 -11.91
CA TRP A 43 3.87 18.22 -12.35
C TRP A 43 4.18 18.20 -13.85
N LYS A 44 3.31 18.76 -14.69
CA LYS A 44 3.58 18.88 -16.14
C LYS A 44 4.85 19.65 -16.49
N GLU A 45 5.39 20.45 -15.55
CA GLU A 45 6.62 21.22 -15.73
C GLU A 45 7.90 20.42 -15.42
N PHE A 46 7.78 19.19 -14.92
CA PHE A 46 8.90 18.32 -14.61
C PHE A 46 9.18 17.31 -15.74
N LYS A 47 10.37 16.72 -15.71
CA LYS A 47 10.76 15.73 -16.72
C LYS A 47 10.00 14.43 -16.59
N ILE A 48 9.88 13.92 -15.36
CA ILE A 48 9.15 12.70 -14.98
C ILE A 48 8.62 12.89 -13.56
N VAL A 49 7.40 12.48 -13.33
CA VAL A 49 6.82 12.42 -11.99
C VAL A 49 6.35 11.00 -11.68
N THR A 50 6.81 10.47 -10.55
CA THR A 50 6.46 9.13 -10.07
C THR A 50 5.80 9.21 -8.70
N LEU A 51 4.66 8.54 -8.50
CA LEU A 51 4.02 8.41 -7.20
C LEU A 51 4.11 6.99 -6.67
N GLY A 52 4.72 6.84 -5.50
CA GLY A 52 4.57 5.69 -4.63
C GLY A 52 3.31 5.88 -3.77
N MET A 53 2.24 5.17 -4.08
CA MET A 53 0.98 5.22 -3.33
C MET A 53 0.95 4.09 -2.31
N SER A 54 0.92 4.44 -1.03
CA SER A 54 0.98 3.48 0.07
C SER A 54 -0.41 3.04 0.49
N VAL A 55 -0.82 1.84 0.07
CA VAL A 55 -2.11 1.22 0.40
C VAL A 55 -1.88 -0.22 0.80
N ASP A 56 -2.27 -0.61 2.02
CA ASP A 56 -1.93 -1.93 2.58
C ASP A 56 -3.09 -2.94 2.51
N ALA A 57 -4.30 -2.48 2.20
CA ALA A 57 -5.50 -3.29 1.99
C ALA A 57 -6.60 -2.44 1.33
N VAL A 58 -7.78 -3.00 1.13
CA VAL A 58 -8.95 -2.30 0.57
C VAL A 58 -9.98 -2.03 1.66
N GLY A 59 -10.75 -0.95 1.52
CA GLY A 59 -11.88 -0.66 2.40
C GLY A 59 -11.50 -0.44 3.86
N ASP A 60 -12.31 -0.99 4.75
CA ASP A 60 -12.14 -0.89 6.20
C ASP A 60 -10.85 -1.55 6.69
N LYS A 61 -10.33 -2.55 5.98
CA LYS A 61 -9.04 -3.18 6.28
C LYS A 61 -7.89 -2.18 6.16
N ASN A 62 -7.86 -1.37 5.10
CA ASN A 62 -6.86 -0.31 4.95
C ASN A 62 -7.03 0.78 6.01
N LYS A 63 -8.27 1.18 6.28
CA LYS A 63 -8.60 2.13 7.35
C LYS A 63 -8.13 1.61 8.71
N TRP A 64 -8.32 0.32 8.98
CA TRP A 64 -7.86 -0.28 10.23
C TRP A 64 -6.35 -0.29 10.37
N ILE A 65 -5.62 -0.70 9.34
CA ILE A 65 -4.13 -0.78 9.37
C ILE A 65 -3.51 0.61 9.48
N ARG A 66 -3.90 1.53 8.61
CA ARG A 66 -3.23 2.83 8.46
C ARG A 66 -3.80 3.94 9.33
N LYS A 67 -5.01 3.77 9.88
CA LYS A 67 -5.73 4.82 10.63
C LYS A 67 -5.64 6.20 9.94
N PRO A 68 -6.03 6.30 8.67
CA PRO A 68 -5.94 7.56 7.94
C PRO A 68 -6.91 8.59 8.53
N ILE A 69 -6.62 9.86 8.32
CA ILE A 69 -7.54 10.96 8.70
C ILE A 69 -8.83 10.88 7.87
N ASN A 70 -8.72 10.44 6.62
CA ASN A 70 -9.82 10.38 5.65
C ASN A 70 -10.47 9.00 5.61
N THR A 71 -11.74 8.95 5.15
CA THR A 71 -12.43 7.69 4.89
C THR A 71 -11.81 6.97 3.68
N TRP A 72 -12.07 5.66 3.55
CA TRP A 72 -11.61 4.89 2.39
C TRP A 72 -12.15 5.46 1.07
N GLU A 73 -13.41 5.85 1.02
CA GLU A 73 -14.04 6.45 -0.16
C GLU A 73 -13.30 7.71 -0.61
N SER A 74 -12.91 8.55 0.35
CA SER A 74 -12.14 9.77 0.08
C SER A 74 -10.74 9.44 -0.46
N ILE A 75 -10.05 8.48 0.16
CA ILE A 75 -8.73 8.01 -0.27
C ILE A 75 -8.82 7.42 -1.68
N ASN A 76 -9.78 6.55 -1.94
CA ASN A 76 -9.97 5.91 -3.24
C ASN A 76 -10.34 6.95 -4.32
N LYS A 77 -11.16 7.95 -3.98
CA LYS A 77 -11.43 9.10 -4.86
C LYS A 77 -10.14 9.86 -5.19
N ASN A 78 -9.33 10.17 -4.18
CA ASN A 78 -8.05 10.86 -4.39
C ASN A 78 -7.10 10.04 -5.27
N ILE A 79 -7.00 8.72 -5.06
CA ILE A 79 -6.20 7.82 -5.90
C ILE A 79 -6.65 7.91 -7.35
N ASN A 80 -7.95 7.82 -7.61
CA ASN A 80 -8.49 7.95 -8.97
C ASN A 80 -8.17 9.33 -9.58
N SER A 81 -8.27 10.41 -8.82
CA SER A 81 -7.88 11.75 -9.29
C SER A 81 -6.38 11.84 -9.57
N LEU A 82 -5.54 11.30 -8.69
CA LEU A 82 -4.08 11.27 -8.86
C LEU A 82 -3.67 10.48 -10.11
N VAL A 83 -4.30 9.33 -10.35
CA VAL A 83 -4.03 8.51 -11.54
C VAL A 83 -4.29 9.26 -12.84
N HIS A 84 -5.31 10.13 -12.86
CA HIS A 84 -5.67 10.93 -14.03
C HIS A 84 -4.96 12.30 -14.06
N ALA A 85 -4.13 12.60 -13.06
CA ALA A 85 -3.44 13.89 -13.00
C ALA A 85 -2.51 14.07 -14.22
N GLU A 86 -2.56 15.27 -14.80
CA GLU A 86 -1.63 15.67 -15.86
C GLU A 86 -0.21 15.77 -15.29
N GLY A 87 0.77 15.32 -16.08
CA GLY A 87 2.17 15.31 -15.67
C GLY A 87 2.56 14.18 -14.70
N LEU A 88 1.64 13.31 -14.29
CA LEU A 88 2.00 12.07 -13.61
C LEU A 88 2.32 10.98 -14.63
N ASP A 89 3.56 10.47 -14.60
CA ASP A 89 4.04 9.46 -15.56
C ASP A 89 3.88 8.04 -15.02
N HIS A 90 4.26 7.79 -13.75
CA HIS A 90 4.30 6.44 -13.20
C HIS A 90 3.66 6.34 -11.83
N ILE A 91 3.05 5.18 -11.56
CA ILE A 91 2.43 4.84 -10.29
C ILE A 91 3.08 3.56 -9.76
N ASN A 92 3.48 3.59 -8.50
CA ASN A 92 3.91 2.41 -7.77
C ASN A 92 2.97 2.20 -6.57
N LEU A 93 1.99 1.31 -6.71
CA LEU A 93 1.19 0.89 -5.57
C LEU A 93 2.04 0.02 -4.65
N THR A 94 2.21 0.45 -3.42
CA THR A 94 3.04 -0.24 -2.42
C THR A 94 2.16 -0.76 -1.30
N CYS A 95 2.16 -2.09 -1.14
CA CYS A 95 1.48 -2.79 -0.05
C CYS A 95 2.51 -3.31 0.94
N THR A 96 2.38 -2.91 2.21
CA THR A 96 3.18 -3.50 3.31
C THR A 96 2.47 -4.74 3.81
N ILE A 97 3.03 -5.91 3.50
CA ILE A 97 2.45 -7.21 3.80
C ILE A 97 2.78 -7.62 5.23
N GLN A 98 1.73 -7.89 5.97
CA GLN A 98 1.72 -8.38 7.34
C GLN A 98 0.88 -9.66 7.39
N TRP A 99 1.01 -10.47 8.44
CA TRP A 99 0.15 -11.65 8.56
C TRP A 99 -1.35 -11.30 8.57
N ILE A 100 -1.73 -10.13 9.07
CA ILE A 100 -3.13 -9.71 9.19
C ILE A 100 -3.79 -9.39 7.83
N ASN A 101 -3.06 -8.77 6.89
CA ASN A 101 -3.61 -8.41 5.57
C ASN A 101 -3.27 -9.42 4.47
N LEU A 102 -2.36 -10.35 4.73
CA LEU A 102 -1.91 -11.32 3.74
C LEU A 102 -3.06 -12.14 3.10
N PRO A 103 -4.05 -12.67 3.84
CA PRO A 103 -5.14 -13.46 3.23
C PRO A 103 -5.99 -12.69 2.21
N PHE A 104 -5.95 -11.37 2.25
CA PHE A 104 -6.79 -10.48 1.44
C PHE A 104 -6.08 -9.94 0.19
N MET A 105 -4.97 -10.55 -0.21
CA MET A 105 -4.22 -10.10 -1.39
C MET A 105 -5.01 -10.25 -2.69
N GLU A 106 -5.94 -11.19 -2.80
CA GLU A 106 -6.80 -11.29 -3.98
C GLU A 106 -7.69 -10.05 -4.12
N GLU A 107 -8.36 -9.64 -3.04
CA GLU A 107 -9.17 -8.41 -2.98
C GLU A 107 -8.31 -7.17 -3.31
N TYR A 108 -7.07 -7.13 -2.79
CA TYR A 108 -6.13 -6.06 -3.09
C TYR A 108 -5.80 -6.00 -4.59
N TYR A 109 -5.52 -7.13 -5.23
CA TYR A 109 -5.20 -7.17 -6.66
C TYR A 109 -6.40 -6.90 -7.55
N ASP A 110 -7.62 -7.27 -7.13
CA ASP A 110 -8.85 -6.89 -7.82
C ASP A 110 -9.00 -5.38 -7.93
N TRP A 111 -8.67 -4.68 -6.86
CA TRP A 111 -8.70 -3.23 -6.81
C TRP A 111 -7.50 -2.58 -7.49
N ALA A 112 -6.29 -3.09 -7.28
CA ALA A 112 -5.04 -2.45 -7.68
C ALA A 112 -4.73 -2.57 -9.19
N LEU A 113 -5.01 -3.74 -9.80
CA LEU A 113 -4.66 -3.98 -11.21
C LEU A 113 -5.33 -3.00 -12.17
N PRO A 114 -6.64 -2.69 -12.08
CA PRO A 114 -7.26 -1.70 -12.94
C PRO A 114 -6.66 -0.30 -12.80
N ILE A 115 -6.12 0.04 -11.63
CA ILE A 115 -5.49 1.33 -11.36
C ILE A 115 -4.16 1.44 -12.08
N ILE A 116 -3.26 0.47 -11.88
CA ILE A 116 -1.91 0.54 -12.48
C ILE A 116 -1.93 0.40 -14.00
N GLN A 117 -2.96 -0.26 -14.58
CA GLN A 117 -3.12 -0.41 -16.02
C GLN A 117 -3.41 0.91 -16.74
N GLN A 118 -3.77 1.97 -16.01
CA GLN A 118 -4.07 3.28 -16.60
C GLN A 118 -2.82 4.10 -16.90
N LYS A 119 -1.65 3.71 -16.38
CA LYS A 119 -0.37 4.39 -16.63
C LYS A 119 0.68 3.35 -17.00
N GLU A 120 1.44 3.65 -18.06
CA GLU A 120 2.56 2.80 -18.48
C GLU A 120 3.64 2.72 -17.39
N HIS A 121 4.38 1.63 -17.36
CA HIS A 121 5.47 1.37 -16.41
C HIS A 121 5.08 1.45 -14.93
N SER A 122 3.77 1.34 -14.63
CA SER A 122 3.28 1.29 -13.25
C SER A 122 3.40 -0.11 -12.66
N THR A 123 3.61 -0.19 -11.34
CA THR A 123 3.88 -1.46 -10.64
C THR A 123 3.07 -1.60 -9.37
N ILE A 124 2.91 -2.86 -8.92
CA ILE A 124 2.48 -3.21 -7.57
C ILE A 124 3.69 -3.80 -6.85
N ASN A 125 4.07 -3.18 -5.75
CA ASN A 125 5.20 -3.59 -4.92
C ASN A 125 4.71 -4.27 -3.65
N GLN A 126 5.16 -5.50 -3.42
CA GLN A 126 4.92 -6.28 -2.21
C GLN A 126 6.11 -6.06 -1.25
N ASN A 127 5.91 -5.27 -0.19
CA ASN A 127 6.92 -5.03 0.84
C ASN A 127 6.57 -5.84 2.09
N PHE A 128 7.39 -6.84 2.42
CA PHE A 128 7.17 -7.67 3.60
C PHE A 128 7.65 -6.95 4.86
N LEU A 129 6.76 -6.85 5.84
CA LEU A 129 7.08 -6.25 7.13
C LEU A 129 8.00 -7.18 7.93
N THR A 130 9.18 -6.70 8.28
CA THR A 130 10.14 -7.41 9.12
C THR A 130 10.15 -6.89 10.55
N PHE A 131 9.83 -5.63 10.76
CA PHE A 131 9.75 -5.00 12.08
C PHE A 131 8.51 -4.07 12.17
N PRO A 132 7.70 -4.19 13.24
CA PRO A 132 7.91 -5.09 14.40
C PRO A 132 7.63 -6.56 14.05
N GLY A 133 8.45 -7.47 14.58
CA GLY A 133 8.40 -8.90 14.24
C GLY A 133 7.07 -9.59 14.51
N TYR A 134 6.30 -9.12 15.50
CA TYR A 134 4.99 -9.67 15.84
C TYR A 134 3.89 -9.40 14.78
N LEU A 135 4.14 -8.56 13.79
CA LEU A 135 3.27 -8.36 12.63
C LEU A 135 3.83 -8.99 11.35
N SER A 136 5.06 -9.50 11.39
CA SER A 136 5.67 -10.17 10.25
C SER A 136 4.94 -11.46 9.89
N VAL A 137 4.90 -11.80 8.61
CA VAL A 137 4.41 -13.09 8.11
C VAL A 137 5.17 -14.27 8.74
N ASN A 138 6.46 -14.09 9.03
CA ASN A 138 7.27 -15.12 9.67
C ASN A 138 6.85 -15.45 11.11
N ALA A 139 6.09 -14.57 11.77
CA ALA A 139 5.54 -14.89 13.09
C ALA A 139 4.37 -15.88 13.02
N ALA A 140 3.65 -15.92 11.90
CA ALA A 140 2.45 -16.74 11.75
C ALA A 140 2.76 -18.25 11.73
N PRO A 141 1.84 -19.09 12.26
CA PRO A 141 2.00 -20.54 12.26
C PRO A 141 2.17 -21.10 10.85
N LYS A 142 3.02 -22.13 10.72
CA LYS A 142 3.30 -22.78 9.44
C LYS A 142 2.03 -23.30 8.76
N GLU A 143 1.15 -23.95 9.52
CA GLU A 143 -0.12 -24.46 9.00
C GLU A 143 -1.02 -23.34 8.45
N TRP A 144 -1.01 -22.18 9.09
CA TRP A 144 -1.75 -21.01 8.63
C TRP A 144 -1.15 -20.48 7.31
N LYS A 145 0.18 -20.36 7.22
CA LYS A 145 0.86 -19.97 5.97
C LYS A 145 0.56 -20.92 4.82
N GLN A 146 0.52 -22.23 5.08
CA GLN A 146 0.15 -23.24 4.10
C GLN A 146 -1.28 -23.06 3.59
N LYS A 147 -2.25 -22.81 4.48
CA LYS A 147 -3.64 -22.53 4.08
C LYS A 147 -3.72 -21.30 3.17
N VAL A 148 -3.03 -20.21 3.51
CA VAL A 148 -2.99 -19.00 2.69
C VAL A 148 -2.31 -19.28 1.34
N HIS A 149 -1.24 -20.08 1.32
CA HIS A 149 -0.56 -20.48 0.08
C HIS A 149 -1.50 -21.24 -0.85
N GLU A 150 -2.25 -22.23 -0.32
CA GLU A 150 -3.24 -22.98 -1.12
C GLU A 150 -4.38 -22.07 -1.63
N GLN A 151 -4.84 -21.13 -0.81
CA GLN A 151 -5.80 -20.11 -1.25
C GLN A 151 -5.25 -19.32 -2.46
N PHE A 152 -4.01 -18.86 -2.39
CA PHE A 152 -3.41 -18.08 -3.47
C PHE A 152 -3.17 -18.88 -4.75
N LYS A 153 -2.86 -20.17 -4.66
CA LYS A 153 -2.76 -21.03 -5.84
C LYS A 153 -4.07 -21.15 -6.62
N GLN A 154 -5.20 -20.99 -5.93
CA GLN A 154 -6.53 -21.04 -6.54
C GLN A 154 -7.03 -19.65 -6.99
N SER A 155 -6.33 -18.57 -6.61
CA SER A 155 -6.71 -17.21 -6.96
C SER A 155 -6.55 -16.95 -8.46
N ARG A 156 -7.49 -16.18 -9.02
CA ARG A 156 -7.37 -15.65 -10.40
C ARG A 156 -6.13 -14.77 -10.59
N HIS A 157 -5.58 -14.23 -9.52
CA HIS A 157 -4.37 -13.41 -9.49
C HIS A 157 -3.13 -14.16 -9.02
N ALA A 158 -3.15 -15.50 -8.97
CA ALA A 158 -2.05 -16.33 -8.47
C ALA A 158 -0.68 -15.89 -9.00
N LYS A 159 -0.55 -15.66 -10.31
CA LYS A 159 0.70 -15.23 -10.95
C LYS A 159 1.22 -13.86 -10.48
N HIS A 160 0.34 -12.99 -10.00
CA HIS A 160 0.70 -11.66 -9.48
C HIS A 160 0.98 -11.69 -7.98
N ILE A 161 0.24 -12.52 -7.24
CA ILE A 161 0.37 -12.67 -5.79
C ILE A 161 1.61 -13.49 -5.45
N LEU A 162 1.75 -14.68 -6.07
CA LEU A 162 2.81 -15.64 -5.77
C LEU A 162 4.14 -15.27 -6.45
N THR A 163 4.66 -14.09 -6.09
CA THR A 163 6.03 -13.71 -6.46
C THR A 163 7.03 -14.64 -5.77
N PRO A 164 8.28 -14.78 -6.26
CA PRO A 164 9.31 -15.59 -5.58
C PRO A 164 9.48 -15.22 -4.12
N THR A 165 9.40 -13.93 -3.79
CA THR A 165 9.48 -13.44 -2.41
C THR A 165 8.27 -13.88 -1.58
N MET A 166 7.05 -13.77 -2.11
CA MET A 166 5.83 -14.24 -1.43
C MET A 166 5.92 -15.72 -1.12
N VAL A 167 6.29 -16.55 -2.11
CA VAL A 167 6.46 -17.99 -1.93
C VAL A 167 7.49 -18.28 -0.86
N SER A 168 8.63 -17.59 -0.86
CA SER A 168 9.67 -17.75 0.17
C SER A 168 9.13 -17.50 1.60
N TYR A 169 8.30 -16.49 1.80
CA TYR A 169 7.68 -16.23 3.11
C TYR A 169 6.63 -17.28 3.49
N LEU A 170 5.83 -17.75 2.54
CA LEU A 170 4.78 -18.74 2.79
C LEU A 170 5.33 -20.14 3.07
N GLU A 171 6.48 -20.49 2.47
CA GLU A 171 7.15 -21.79 2.62
C GLU A 171 8.21 -21.79 3.72
N ALA A 172 8.52 -20.63 4.32
CA ALA A 172 9.49 -20.54 5.39
C ALA A 172 9.05 -21.37 6.61
N ASP A 173 9.99 -22.15 7.15
CA ASP A 173 9.80 -22.91 8.39
C ASP A 173 9.79 -22.01 9.65
N GLU A 174 10.17 -20.74 9.48
CA GLU A 174 10.16 -19.76 10.55
C GLU A 174 8.73 -19.52 11.04
N GLU A 175 8.51 -19.73 12.32
CA GLU A 175 7.27 -19.39 13.03
C GLU A 175 7.60 -19.02 14.48
N SER A 176 6.76 -18.23 15.10
CA SER A 176 6.92 -17.88 16.51
C SER A 176 5.57 -17.68 17.17
N GLU A 177 5.12 -18.68 17.91
CA GLU A 177 3.86 -18.60 18.65
C GLU A 177 3.86 -17.40 19.60
N LEU A 178 4.99 -17.09 20.24
CA LEU A 178 5.14 -15.93 21.11
C LEU A 178 4.88 -14.62 20.35
N LEU A 179 5.58 -14.42 19.22
CA LEU A 179 5.40 -13.19 18.41
C LEU A 179 4.02 -13.13 17.80
N TYR A 180 3.49 -14.23 17.30
CA TYR A 180 2.14 -14.27 16.74
C TYR A 180 1.07 -13.92 17.77
N ASN A 181 1.18 -14.44 19.01
CA ASN A 181 0.28 -14.06 20.09
C ASN A 181 0.47 -12.60 20.52
N GLN A 182 1.69 -12.08 20.54
CA GLN A 182 1.93 -10.65 20.75
C GLN A 182 1.26 -9.80 19.67
N GLY A 183 1.30 -10.24 18.40
CA GLY A 183 0.61 -9.58 17.31
C GLY A 183 -0.91 -9.53 17.50
N LYS A 184 -1.52 -10.65 17.91
CA LYS A 184 -2.96 -10.68 18.26
C LYS A 184 -3.30 -9.75 19.43
N MET A 185 -2.48 -9.74 20.49
CA MET A 185 -2.66 -8.82 21.62
C MET A 185 -2.51 -7.36 21.20
N PHE A 186 -1.58 -7.06 20.31
CA PHE A 186 -1.45 -5.72 19.73
C PHE A 186 -2.72 -5.33 18.97
N CYS A 187 -3.24 -6.20 18.11
CA CYS A 187 -4.48 -5.98 17.38
C CYS A 187 -5.69 -5.79 18.32
N ASP A 188 -5.81 -6.60 19.39
CA ASP A 188 -6.84 -6.44 20.40
C ASP A 188 -6.72 -5.10 21.15
N THR A 189 -5.49 -4.64 21.40
CA THR A 189 -5.23 -3.34 22.05
C THR A 189 -5.62 -2.19 21.14
N VAL A 190 -5.23 -2.25 19.87
CA VAL A 190 -5.56 -1.23 18.87
C VAL A 190 -7.06 -1.16 18.61
N SER A 191 -7.77 -2.28 18.69
CA SER A 191 -9.24 -2.37 18.54
C SER A 191 -10.02 -1.63 19.63
N LYS A 192 -9.39 -1.20 20.71
CA LYS A 192 -10.04 -0.31 21.69
C LYS A 192 -10.30 1.10 21.14
N GLU A 193 -9.56 1.50 20.11
CA GLU A 193 -9.68 2.79 19.45
C GLU A 193 -10.22 2.69 18.01
N ARG A 194 -10.49 1.47 17.51
CA ARG A 194 -10.93 1.16 16.15
C ARG A 194 -11.99 0.05 16.20
N ASP A 195 -12.60 -0.26 15.06
CA ASP A 195 -13.45 -1.46 14.93
C ASP A 195 -12.64 -2.71 15.33
N HIS A 196 -13.32 -3.72 15.88
CA HIS A 196 -12.62 -4.92 16.33
C HIS A 196 -11.99 -5.65 15.15
N TRP A 197 -10.68 -5.93 15.23
CA TRP A 197 -9.94 -6.45 14.07
C TRP A 197 -10.50 -7.77 13.51
N ARG A 198 -11.09 -8.65 14.35
CA ARG A 198 -11.70 -9.89 13.89
C ARG A 198 -12.99 -9.68 13.09
N GLU A 199 -13.64 -8.54 13.24
CA GLU A 199 -14.83 -8.16 12.47
C GLU A 199 -14.42 -7.54 11.13
N VAL A 200 -13.31 -6.79 11.11
CA VAL A 200 -12.77 -6.15 9.91
C VAL A 200 -12.04 -7.17 9.01
N PHE A 201 -11.32 -8.09 9.62
CA PHE A 201 -10.59 -9.16 8.95
C PHE A 201 -11.29 -10.49 9.28
N ASP A 202 -12.34 -10.78 8.54
CA ASP A 202 -13.23 -11.95 8.73
C ASP A 202 -12.60 -13.30 8.34
N TYR A 203 -11.29 -13.41 8.51
CA TYR A 203 -10.52 -14.62 8.24
C TYR A 203 -10.41 -15.46 9.50
N VAL A 204 -10.58 -16.79 9.36
CA VAL A 204 -10.44 -17.74 10.48
C VAL A 204 -8.96 -17.92 10.83
N TYR A 205 -8.57 -17.38 11.97
CA TYR A 205 -7.23 -17.49 12.55
C TYR A 205 -7.09 -18.67 13.51
#